data_d08bc8c0050474d17e1a419f6b90b094
#
_entry.id   d08bc8c0050474d17e1a419f6b90b094
#
_cell.length_a   1.000
_cell.length_b   1.000
_cell.length_c   1.000
_cell.angle_alpha   90.00
_cell.angle_beta   90.00
_cell.angle_gamma   90.00
#
_symmetry.space_group_name_H-M   'P 1'
#
loop_
_entity.id
_entity.type
_entity.pdbx_description
1 polymer ?
#
loop_
_entity_poly.entity_id
_entity_poly.type
_entity_poly.pdbx_seq_one_letter_code
_entity_poly.pdbx_strand_id
1 'polypeptide(L)'
;MINASRGEIIDTNALFEGIENGIICGAGIDSFENEQEVIHIDHNYNVIKNRDLLILKAYPNAIVTPHAAFYMNQVSYDMVHCSLESLKNLVNNQECRYQLN
;
A
#
# COMPACT_ATOMS: atom_id res chain seq x y z
N MET A 1 -2.82 -7.23 -11.79
CA MET A 1 -2.38 -5.89 -11.31
C MET A 1 -1.90 -6.01 -9.87
N ILE A 2 -0.86 -5.26 -9.47
CA ILE A 2 -0.37 -5.29 -8.08
C ILE A 2 -0.19 -3.83 -7.62
N ASN A 3 -0.72 -3.50 -6.42
CA ASN A 3 -0.50 -2.22 -5.74
C ASN A 3 0.05 -2.46 -4.33
N ALA A 4 1.33 -2.21 -4.14
CA ALA A 4 2.02 -2.20 -2.86
C ALA A 4 2.62 -0.80 -2.56
N SER A 5 2.01 0.25 -3.09
CA SER A 5 2.47 1.63 -2.97
C SER A 5 1.49 2.47 -2.14
N ARG A 6 0.48 3.06 -2.77
CA ARG A 6 -0.55 3.88 -2.09
C ARG A 6 -1.92 3.58 -2.65
N GLY A 7 -2.94 3.62 -1.80
CA GLY A 7 -4.33 3.37 -2.19
C GLY A 7 -4.83 4.36 -3.23
N GLU A 8 -4.51 5.62 -3.04
CA GLU A 8 -5.00 6.75 -3.85
C GLU A 8 -4.52 6.76 -5.31
N ILE A 9 -3.59 5.90 -5.69
CA ILE A 9 -3.15 5.77 -7.10
C ILE A 9 -4.06 4.88 -7.93
N ILE A 10 -5.02 4.21 -7.32
CA ILE A 10 -5.99 3.35 -7.98
C ILE A 10 -7.39 3.76 -7.53
N ASP A 11 -8.22 4.16 -8.46
CA ASP A 11 -9.65 4.32 -8.22
C ASP A 11 -10.27 2.94 -7.95
N THR A 12 -10.85 2.79 -6.76
CA THR A 12 -11.37 1.50 -6.28
C THR A 12 -12.55 1.01 -7.12
N ASN A 13 -13.42 1.92 -7.60
CA ASN A 13 -14.55 1.52 -8.44
C ASN A 13 -14.08 1.05 -9.82
N ALA A 14 -13.11 1.76 -10.42
CA ALA A 14 -12.52 1.34 -11.69
C ALA A 14 -11.79 -0.03 -11.55
N LEU A 15 -11.20 -0.32 -10.39
CA LEU A 15 -10.63 -1.63 -10.09
C LEU A 15 -11.71 -2.72 -10.08
N PHE A 16 -12.84 -2.48 -9.41
CA PHE A 16 -13.96 -3.42 -9.37
C PHE A 16 -14.49 -3.71 -10.78
N GLU A 17 -14.80 -2.65 -11.53
CA GLU A 17 -15.25 -2.78 -12.92
C GLU A 17 -14.24 -3.55 -13.78
N GLY A 18 -12.95 -3.30 -13.61
CA GLY A 18 -11.89 -4.00 -14.34
C GLY A 18 -11.84 -5.50 -14.02
N ILE A 19 -12.05 -5.89 -12.77
CA ILE A 19 -12.09 -7.29 -12.35
C ILE A 19 -13.38 -7.97 -12.84
N GLU A 20 -14.53 -7.33 -12.64
CA GLU A 20 -15.84 -7.86 -13.00
C GLU A 20 -16.02 -8.05 -14.51
N ASN A 21 -15.45 -7.15 -15.31
CA ASN A 21 -15.46 -7.24 -16.77
C ASN A 21 -14.32 -8.12 -17.35
N GLY A 22 -13.49 -8.74 -16.50
CA GLY A 22 -12.40 -9.60 -16.91
C GLY A 22 -11.21 -8.88 -17.58
N ILE A 23 -11.16 -7.54 -17.52
CA ILE A 23 -10.04 -6.74 -18.01
C ILE A 23 -8.83 -6.95 -17.09
N ILE A 24 -9.08 -7.06 -15.79
CA ILE A 24 -8.08 -7.37 -14.77
C ILE A 24 -8.28 -8.82 -14.34
N CYS A 25 -7.42 -9.72 -14.82
CA CYS A 25 -7.50 -11.14 -14.52
C CYS A 25 -7.23 -11.49 -13.05
N GLY A 26 -6.54 -10.61 -12.32
CA GLY A 26 -6.26 -10.78 -10.89
C GLY A 26 -5.62 -9.54 -10.29
N ALA A 27 -5.84 -9.34 -8.99
CA ALA A 27 -5.33 -8.19 -8.25
C ALA A 27 -4.60 -8.60 -6.96
N GLY A 28 -3.45 -7.97 -6.68
CA GLY A 28 -2.76 -8.00 -5.39
C GLY A 28 -2.74 -6.60 -4.81
N ILE A 29 -3.44 -6.38 -3.71
CA ILE A 29 -3.66 -5.05 -3.13
C ILE A 29 -3.13 -5.05 -1.70
N ASP A 30 -2.03 -4.33 -1.48
CA ASP A 30 -1.47 -4.11 -0.15
C ASP A 30 -1.90 -2.76 0.44
N SER A 31 -2.17 -1.78 -0.44
CA SER A 31 -2.73 -0.47 -0.10
C SER A 31 -3.98 -0.19 -0.91
N PHE A 32 -5.03 0.32 -0.28
CA PHE A 32 -6.31 0.66 -0.90
C PHE A 32 -6.86 1.99 -0.32
N GLU A 33 -7.79 2.61 -1.03
CA GLU A 33 -8.37 3.88 -0.61
C GLU A 33 -9.06 3.75 0.76
N ASN A 34 -8.92 4.78 1.59
CA ASN A 34 -9.48 4.87 2.94
C ASN A 34 -9.03 3.73 3.89
N GLU A 35 -7.89 3.11 3.63
CA GLU A 35 -7.34 2.04 4.47
C GLU A 35 -7.07 2.47 5.92
N GLN A 36 -6.87 3.76 6.16
CA GLN A 36 -6.60 4.33 7.48
C GLN A 36 -7.71 4.05 8.51
N GLU A 37 -8.92 3.79 8.03
CA GLU A 37 -10.05 3.41 8.88
C GLU A 37 -10.00 1.95 9.35
N VAL A 38 -9.11 1.16 8.76
CA VAL A 38 -9.06 -0.30 8.95
C VAL A 38 -7.69 -0.80 9.35
N ILE A 39 -6.63 -0.26 8.70
CA ILE A 39 -5.26 -0.73 8.87
C ILE A 39 -4.64 -0.09 10.12
N HIS A 40 -3.89 -0.90 10.87
CA HIS A 40 -3.20 -0.49 12.11
C HIS A 40 -4.12 -0.01 13.24
N ILE A 41 -5.41 -0.34 13.18
CA ILE A 41 -6.39 -0.07 14.23
C ILE A 41 -6.82 -1.39 14.86
N ASP A 42 -6.88 -1.42 16.19
CA ASP A 42 -7.45 -2.55 16.91
C ASP A 42 -8.98 -2.48 16.87
N HIS A 43 -9.58 -3.36 16.11
CA HIS A 43 -11.03 -3.40 15.94
C HIS A 43 -11.78 -4.19 17.03
N ASN A 44 -11.08 -4.96 17.91
CA ASN A 44 -11.60 -5.61 19.12
C ASN A 44 -13.12 -5.85 19.12
N TYR A 45 -13.65 -6.78 18.36
CA TYR A 45 -15.08 -7.10 18.28
C TYR A 45 -15.96 -6.05 17.55
N ASN A 46 -15.40 -4.94 17.06
CA ASN A 46 -16.16 -3.99 16.25
C ASN A 46 -16.25 -4.44 14.79
N VAL A 47 -17.36 -4.13 14.16
CA VAL A 47 -17.53 -4.41 12.74
C VAL A 47 -16.65 -3.46 11.92
N ILE A 48 -15.82 -4.03 11.06
CA ILE A 48 -15.06 -3.25 10.07
C ILE A 48 -16.06 -2.70 9.04
N LYS A 49 -16.20 -1.37 9.00
CA LYS A 49 -17.18 -0.69 8.14
C LYS A 49 -16.64 -0.31 6.76
N ASN A 50 -15.53 -0.90 6.33
CA ASN A 50 -14.97 -0.64 5.01
C ASN A 50 -15.58 -1.63 3.99
N ARG A 51 -16.52 -1.13 3.19
CA ARG A 51 -17.24 -1.92 2.20
C ARG A 51 -16.30 -2.38 1.07
N ASP A 52 -15.39 -1.55 0.65
CA ASP A 52 -14.50 -1.81 -0.48
C ASP A 52 -13.52 -2.94 -0.15
N LEU A 53 -13.00 -2.97 1.09
CA LEU A 53 -12.21 -4.08 1.60
C LEU A 53 -12.99 -5.41 1.57
N LEU A 54 -14.27 -5.38 1.93
CA LEU A 54 -15.10 -6.59 1.92
C LEU A 54 -15.32 -7.10 0.49
N ILE A 55 -15.57 -6.20 -0.45
CA ILE A 55 -15.72 -6.54 -1.87
C ILE A 55 -14.41 -7.12 -2.43
N LEU A 56 -13.27 -6.45 -2.19
CA LEU A 56 -11.96 -6.94 -2.63
C LEU A 56 -11.67 -8.35 -2.10
N LYS A 57 -11.97 -8.61 -0.84
CA LYS A 57 -11.78 -9.93 -0.22
C LYS A 57 -12.75 -10.99 -0.75
N ALA A 58 -13.87 -10.60 -1.33
CA ALA A 58 -14.83 -11.53 -1.90
C ALA A 58 -14.43 -12.04 -3.30
N TYR A 59 -13.57 -11.32 -4.02
CA TYR A 59 -13.11 -11.77 -5.34
C TYR A 59 -12.12 -12.95 -5.21
N PRO A 60 -12.37 -14.07 -5.89
CA PRO A 60 -11.51 -15.26 -5.82
C PRO A 60 -10.13 -15.04 -6.46
N ASN A 61 -10.01 -14.04 -7.31
CA ASN A 61 -8.80 -13.64 -8.02
C ASN A 61 -8.15 -12.36 -7.45
N ALA A 62 -8.53 -11.94 -6.24
CA ALA A 62 -7.90 -10.84 -5.52
C ALA A 62 -7.23 -11.31 -4.22
N ILE A 63 -6.04 -10.80 -3.96
CA ILE A 63 -5.32 -10.97 -2.70
C ILE A 63 -5.20 -9.58 -2.07
N VAL A 64 -5.63 -9.47 -0.81
CA VAL A 64 -5.51 -8.23 -0.04
C VAL A 64 -4.66 -8.49 1.19
N THR A 65 -3.62 -7.68 1.37
CA THR A 65 -2.74 -7.68 2.53
C THR A 65 -2.86 -6.34 3.29
N PRO A 66 -2.60 -6.32 4.60
CA PRO A 66 -2.90 -5.16 5.43
C PRO A 66 -1.76 -4.13 5.44
N HIS A 67 -1.40 -3.59 4.29
CA HIS A 67 -0.29 -2.64 4.12
C HIS A 67 1.00 -3.15 4.78
N ALA A 68 1.38 -4.37 4.44
CA ALA A 68 2.45 -5.11 5.10
C ALA A 68 3.67 -5.39 4.20
N ALA A 69 3.68 -4.88 2.97
CA ALA A 69 4.77 -5.13 2.01
C ALA A 69 6.14 -4.64 2.50
N PHE A 70 6.16 -3.64 3.40
CA PHE A 70 7.39 -3.14 4.00
C PHE A 70 7.94 -4.04 5.13
N TYR A 71 7.17 -5.02 5.63
CA TYR A 71 7.57 -5.94 6.72
C TYR A 71 8.58 -7.00 6.26
N MET A 72 9.64 -6.54 5.62
CA MET A 72 10.80 -7.34 5.25
C MET A 72 12.06 -6.72 5.83
N ASN A 73 12.95 -7.52 6.39
CA ASN A 73 14.18 -7.03 7.02
C ASN A 73 14.98 -6.11 6.11
N GLN A 74 15.14 -6.47 4.83
CA GLN A 74 15.87 -5.65 3.87
C GLN A 74 15.16 -4.32 3.60
N VAL A 75 13.85 -4.34 3.38
CA VAL A 75 13.07 -3.11 3.10
C VAL A 75 13.12 -2.16 4.30
N SER A 76 12.92 -2.67 5.50
CA SER A 76 12.99 -1.87 6.73
C SER A 76 14.38 -1.28 6.95
N TYR A 77 15.42 -2.07 6.69
CA TYR A 77 16.80 -1.58 6.75
C TYR A 77 17.04 -0.47 5.72
N ASP A 78 16.64 -0.68 4.46
CA ASP A 78 16.86 0.28 3.37
C ASP A 78 16.11 1.59 3.63
N MET A 79 14.88 1.55 4.14
CA MET A 79 14.11 2.73 4.51
C MET A 79 14.85 3.59 5.55
N VAL A 80 15.36 2.99 6.62
CA VAL A 80 16.11 3.69 7.66
C VAL A 80 17.46 4.17 7.13
N HIS A 81 18.19 3.30 6.43
CA HIS A 81 19.53 3.61 5.90
C HIS A 81 19.49 4.77 4.91
N CYS A 82 18.61 4.71 3.91
CA CYS A 82 18.47 5.79 2.91
C CYS A 82 18.05 7.12 3.55
N SER A 83 17.19 7.07 4.57
CA SER A 83 16.76 8.28 5.28
C SER A 83 17.92 8.93 6.04
N LEU A 84 18.71 8.13 6.75
CA LEU A 84 19.87 8.60 7.50
C LEU A 84 20.98 9.11 6.57
N GLU A 85 21.24 8.43 5.45
CA GLU A 85 22.20 8.86 4.44
C GLU A 85 21.78 10.20 3.81
N SER A 86 20.51 10.35 3.47
CA SER A 86 19.96 11.59 2.94
C SER A 86 20.13 12.75 3.93
N LEU A 87 19.81 12.53 5.20
CA LEU A 87 19.98 13.53 6.25
C LEU A 87 21.46 13.92 6.43
N LYS A 88 22.36 12.94 6.46
CA LYS A 88 23.81 13.17 6.54
C LYS A 88 24.31 14.01 5.38
N ASN A 89 23.90 13.71 4.15
CA ASN A 89 24.29 14.45 2.96
C ASN A 89 23.77 15.90 3.01
N LEU A 90 22.51 16.09 3.44
CA LEU A 90 21.93 17.42 3.61
C LEU A 90 22.70 18.27 4.62
N VAL A 91 23.05 17.72 5.78
CA VAL A 91 23.81 18.44 6.83
C VAL A 91 25.22 18.80 6.34
N ASN A 92 25.83 17.96 5.50
CA ASN A 92 27.17 18.21 4.96
C ASN A 92 27.16 19.01 3.65
N ASN A 93 26.01 19.53 3.20
CA ASN A 93 25.83 20.18 1.90
C ASN A 93 26.36 19.34 0.72
N GLN A 94 26.16 18.04 0.79
CA GLN A 94 26.50 17.10 -0.26
C GLN A 94 25.25 16.76 -1.09
N GLU A 95 25.47 16.39 -2.35
CA GLU A 95 24.38 15.94 -3.21
C GLU A 95 23.72 14.69 -2.66
N CYS A 96 22.38 14.65 -2.62
CA CYS A 96 21.60 13.51 -2.15
C CYS A 96 21.07 12.71 -3.34
N ARG A 97 21.43 11.44 -3.43
CA ARG A 97 20.97 10.53 -4.48
C ARG A 97 19.44 10.41 -4.55
N TYR A 98 18.76 10.61 -3.43
CA TYR A 98 17.32 10.44 -3.29
C TYR A 98 16.55 11.77 -3.28
N GLN A 99 17.23 12.87 -3.65
CA GLN A 99 16.60 14.18 -3.71
C GLN A 99 15.57 14.21 -4.84
N LEU A 100 14.36 14.63 -4.51
CA LEU A 100 13.32 14.92 -5.48
C LEU A 100 13.49 16.37 -5.96
N ASN A 101 13.41 16.56 -7.26
CA ASN A 101 13.50 17.89 -7.89
C ASN A 101 12.14 18.59 -7.84
#